data_59da52ebb8b2b580f35f55714caa9500
#
_entry.id   59da52ebb8b2b580f35f55714caa9500
#
_cell.length_a   1.000
_cell.length_b   1.000
_cell.length_c   1.000
_cell.angle_alpha   90.00
_cell.angle_beta   90.00
_cell.angle_gamma   90.00
#
_symmetry.space_group_name_H-M   'P 1'
#
loop_
_entity.id
_entity.type
_entity.pdbx_description
1 polymer ?
#
loop_
_entity_poly.entity_id
_entity_poly.type
_entity_poly.pdbx_seq_one_letter_code
_entity_poly.pdbx_strand_id
1 'polypeptide(L)'
;MVKSSKTAKLILEGNEFDLPIMSPTAGPDVLDIRKLYGEAGVFTYDPGFTSTASCDSTITFIDGGKGELLHRGYPIDQLAEHSHYLEVCFLLLYGNLPTPAELEDFENRVTNHTMIHEQMGYLFRGFRRDAHPMAIMTGVVGAMSAFYHDSTDITDPWQREVASIRMIAKMPTIAAMAYKYTIGQPFVYPRNDLDYASNFLRMCFAVPAEDYEVNPILSRAMDRIFTLHADHEQNASTSTVRLASSSGANPFACIAAGIACLWGPAHGGANQACLEMLREIGTTDKIPEYIKRAKDKNDPFRLMG
;
A
#
# COMPACT_ATOMS: atom_id res chain seq x y z
N MET A 1 3.71 7.67 21.45
CA MET A 1 2.65 8.38 22.23
C MET A 1 3.19 8.80 23.59
N VAL A 2 2.94 10.06 23.98
CA VAL A 2 3.27 10.53 25.32
C VAL A 2 2.17 10.06 26.27
N LYS A 3 2.53 9.39 27.37
CA LYS A 3 1.57 9.11 28.45
C LYS A 3 1.09 10.43 29.02
N SER A 4 -0.18 10.76 28.80
CA SER A 4 -0.83 11.88 29.47
C SER A 4 -0.97 11.54 30.96
N SER A 5 -0.92 12.55 31.83
CA SER A 5 -1.32 12.40 33.22
C SER A 5 -2.84 12.33 33.42
N LYS A 6 -3.61 12.43 32.31
CA LYS A 6 -5.07 12.39 32.30
C LYS A 6 -5.58 10.96 32.39
N THR A 7 -6.67 10.78 33.10
CA THR A 7 -7.36 9.50 33.29
C THR A 7 -8.86 9.70 33.04
N ALA A 8 -9.49 8.79 32.34
CA ALA A 8 -10.94 8.69 32.24
C ALA A 8 -11.43 7.65 33.25
N LYS A 9 -12.64 7.80 33.75
CA LYS A 9 -13.27 6.83 34.67
C LYS A 9 -14.35 6.05 33.94
N LEU A 10 -14.28 4.74 34.03
CA LEU A 10 -15.35 3.82 33.67
C LEU A 10 -16.08 3.36 34.94
N ILE A 11 -17.39 3.53 35.01
CA ILE A 11 -18.20 3.08 36.13
C ILE A 11 -19.05 1.90 35.70
N LEU A 12 -18.87 0.76 36.34
CA LEU A 12 -19.64 -0.47 36.06
C LEU A 12 -20.17 -1.00 37.39
N GLU A 13 -21.50 -1.11 37.52
CA GLU A 13 -22.17 -1.67 38.71
C GLU A 13 -21.70 -1.02 40.03
N GLY A 14 -21.37 0.28 39.99
CA GLY A 14 -20.91 1.04 41.12
C GLY A 14 -19.42 0.98 41.41
N ASN A 15 -18.65 0.16 40.69
CA ASN A 15 -17.19 0.12 40.77
C ASN A 15 -16.59 1.11 39.75
N GLU A 16 -15.53 1.81 40.17
CA GLU A 16 -14.80 2.76 39.34
C GLU A 16 -13.50 2.12 38.85
N PHE A 17 -13.23 2.27 37.53
CA PHE A 17 -12.00 1.82 36.88
C PHE A 17 -11.33 3.00 36.16
N ASP A 18 -10.04 3.18 36.41
CA ASP A 18 -9.26 4.25 35.79
C ASP A 18 -8.67 3.79 34.46
N LEU A 19 -9.02 4.50 33.36
CA LEU A 19 -8.51 4.25 32.02
C LEU A 19 -7.51 5.35 31.65
N PRO A 20 -6.21 5.03 31.46
CA PRO A 20 -5.24 6.03 31.05
C PRO A 20 -5.58 6.65 29.71
N ILE A 21 -5.38 7.96 29.60
CA ILE A 21 -5.51 8.68 28.33
C ILE A 21 -4.12 8.83 27.70
N MET A 22 -4.01 8.46 26.45
CA MET A 22 -2.81 8.69 25.63
C MET A 22 -3.10 9.78 24.62
N SER A 23 -2.24 10.81 24.57
CA SER A 23 -2.36 11.91 23.63
C SER A 23 -1.31 11.77 22.53
N PRO A 24 -1.72 11.66 21.25
CA PRO A 24 -0.78 11.64 20.13
C PRO A 24 -0.26 13.05 19.84
N THR A 25 0.75 13.15 18.98
CA THR A 25 1.24 14.44 18.45
C THR A 25 0.21 15.10 17.53
N ALA A 26 -0.51 14.28 16.78
CA ALA A 26 -1.62 14.69 15.92
C ALA A 26 -2.77 13.68 16.05
N GLY A 27 -4.02 14.15 15.98
CA GLY A 27 -5.21 13.34 16.13
C GLY A 27 -5.84 13.41 17.53
N PRO A 28 -6.94 12.68 17.75
CA PRO A 28 -7.67 12.71 19.03
C PRO A 28 -6.95 11.93 20.13
N ASP A 29 -7.26 12.28 21.38
CA ASP A 29 -6.89 11.49 22.55
C ASP A 29 -7.51 10.08 22.48
N VAL A 30 -6.80 9.07 22.97
CA VAL A 30 -7.27 7.67 23.01
C VAL A 30 -7.28 7.13 24.43
N LEU A 31 -8.24 6.26 24.74
CA LEU A 31 -8.31 5.53 25.99
C LEU A 31 -7.50 4.24 25.90
N ASP A 32 -6.60 4.01 26.84
CA ASP A 32 -5.84 2.76 26.92
C ASP A 32 -6.68 1.69 27.62
N ILE A 33 -7.27 0.80 26.86
CA ILE A 33 -8.14 -0.27 27.36
C ILE A 33 -7.44 -1.61 27.54
N ARG A 34 -6.11 -1.68 27.38
CA ARG A 34 -5.35 -2.97 27.45
C ARG A 34 -5.54 -3.74 28.75
N LYS A 35 -5.85 -3.08 29.85
CA LYS A 35 -6.08 -3.69 31.15
C LYS A 35 -7.56 -3.91 31.48
N LEU A 36 -8.48 -3.40 30.67
CA LEU A 36 -9.92 -3.38 30.95
C LEU A 36 -10.47 -4.75 31.32
N TYR A 37 -10.17 -5.78 30.53
CA TYR A 37 -10.67 -7.13 30.83
C TYR A 37 -10.13 -7.68 32.15
N GLY A 38 -8.83 -7.50 32.43
CA GLY A 38 -8.19 -7.98 33.66
C GLY A 38 -8.72 -7.30 34.91
N GLU A 39 -9.13 -6.04 34.86
CA GLU A 39 -9.59 -5.24 35.98
C GLU A 39 -11.11 -5.25 36.14
N ALA A 40 -11.87 -5.18 35.04
CA ALA A 40 -13.32 -5.04 35.05
C ALA A 40 -14.08 -6.27 34.51
N GLY A 41 -13.39 -7.24 33.92
CA GLY A 41 -14.02 -8.47 33.37
C GLY A 41 -14.88 -8.25 32.12
N VAL A 42 -14.77 -7.09 31.44
CA VAL A 42 -15.57 -6.75 30.26
C VAL A 42 -14.71 -6.46 29.05
N PHE A 43 -15.24 -6.73 27.86
CA PHE A 43 -14.65 -6.36 26.58
C PHE A 43 -15.38 -5.15 25.97
N THR A 44 -14.71 -4.43 25.09
CA THR A 44 -15.33 -3.46 24.18
C THR A 44 -15.88 -4.16 22.94
N TYR A 45 -16.87 -3.57 22.29
CA TYR A 45 -17.43 -4.06 21.04
C TYR A 45 -17.41 -2.96 19.99
N ASP A 46 -16.48 -3.09 19.03
CA ASP A 46 -16.32 -2.17 17.91
C ASP A 46 -15.76 -2.96 16.69
N PRO A 47 -16.60 -3.74 16.00
CA PRO A 47 -16.16 -4.67 14.94
C PRO A 47 -15.53 -3.97 13.73
N GLY A 48 -15.81 -2.68 13.53
CA GLY A 48 -15.28 -1.89 12.42
C GLY A 48 -14.09 -1.00 12.79
N PHE A 49 -13.63 -1.05 14.04
CA PHE A 49 -12.59 -0.15 14.58
C PHE A 49 -12.91 1.34 14.36
N THR A 50 -14.21 1.70 14.34
CA THR A 50 -14.67 3.06 14.07
C THR A 50 -14.33 4.05 15.19
N SER A 51 -14.12 3.53 16.40
CA SER A 51 -13.77 4.30 17.60
C SER A 51 -12.62 3.67 18.37
N THR A 52 -11.87 2.75 17.76
CA THR A 52 -10.79 2.02 18.41
C THR A 52 -9.48 2.20 17.66
N ALA A 53 -8.48 2.79 18.30
CA ALA A 53 -7.13 2.86 17.78
C ALA A 53 -6.45 1.49 17.92
N SER A 54 -6.15 0.81 16.81
CA SER A 54 -5.52 -0.51 16.80
C SER A 54 -4.02 -0.47 17.05
N CYS A 55 -3.37 0.68 16.85
CA CYS A 55 -1.94 0.91 17.09
C CYS A 55 -1.62 2.39 17.16
N ASP A 56 -0.38 2.67 17.57
CA ASP A 56 0.29 3.94 17.31
C ASP A 56 1.16 3.86 16.05
N SER A 57 1.28 4.96 15.35
CA SER A 57 2.13 5.09 14.16
C SER A 57 2.80 6.47 14.16
N THR A 58 4.03 6.52 13.63
CA THR A 58 4.75 7.77 13.35
C THR A 58 4.90 7.98 11.84
N ILE A 59 4.21 7.19 11.02
CA ILE A 59 4.42 7.17 9.56
C ILE A 59 3.48 8.15 8.87
N THR A 60 2.18 7.94 8.99
CA THR A 60 1.18 8.74 8.27
C THR A 60 0.12 9.26 9.22
N PHE A 61 -0.34 10.48 8.95
CA PHE A 61 -1.49 11.10 9.60
C PHE A 61 -2.49 11.54 8.55
N ILE A 62 -3.76 11.23 8.74
CA ILE A 62 -4.88 11.63 7.87
C ILE A 62 -5.96 12.29 8.70
N ASP A 63 -6.36 13.50 8.32
CA ASP A 63 -7.58 14.17 8.78
C ASP A 63 -8.50 14.39 7.57
N GLY A 64 -9.40 13.44 7.32
CA GLY A 64 -10.31 13.51 6.19
C GLY A 64 -11.30 14.68 6.27
N GLY A 65 -11.60 15.17 7.48
CA GLY A 65 -12.45 16.34 7.69
C GLY A 65 -11.80 17.65 7.24
N LYS A 66 -10.49 17.74 7.39
CA LYS A 66 -9.70 18.90 6.94
C LYS A 66 -9.06 18.71 5.57
N GLY A 67 -9.06 17.48 5.02
CA GLY A 67 -8.35 17.17 3.80
C GLY A 67 -6.82 17.21 3.97
N GLU A 68 -6.32 16.81 5.14
CA GLU A 68 -4.89 16.80 5.49
C GLU A 68 -4.34 15.38 5.44
N LEU A 69 -3.26 15.19 4.69
CA LEU A 69 -2.47 13.96 4.65
C LEU A 69 -1.00 14.30 4.80
N LEU A 70 -0.36 13.72 5.83
CA LEU A 70 1.05 13.91 6.13
C LEU A 70 1.77 12.58 6.13
N HIS A 71 2.91 12.50 5.44
CA HIS A 71 3.89 11.42 5.56
C HIS A 71 5.07 11.87 6.39
N ARG A 72 5.27 11.27 7.58
CA ARG A 72 6.32 11.67 8.54
C ARG A 72 6.29 13.18 8.87
N GLY A 73 5.11 13.82 8.78
CA GLY A 73 4.92 15.24 8.99
C GLY A 73 5.05 16.11 7.73
N TYR A 74 5.42 15.54 6.58
CA TYR A 74 5.48 16.26 5.31
C TYR A 74 4.13 16.21 4.58
N PRO A 75 3.58 17.35 4.13
CA PRO A 75 2.32 17.39 3.38
C PRO A 75 2.41 16.65 2.05
N ILE A 76 1.38 15.87 1.72
CA ILE A 76 1.37 15.01 0.53
C ILE A 76 1.45 15.81 -0.78
N ASP A 77 0.85 16.99 -0.84
CA ASP A 77 0.91 17.88 -1.99
C ASP A 77 2.34 18.31 -2.30
N GLN A 78 3.12 18.68 -1.26
CA GLN A 78 4.53 19.02 -1.41
C GLN A 78 5.37 17.84 -1.86
N LEU A 79 5.16 16.67 -1.28
CA LEU A 79 5.87 15.44 -1.69
C LEU A 79 5.53 15.07 -3.14
N ALA A 80 4.27 15.13 -3.55
CA ALA A 80 3.85 14.82 -4.92
C ALA A 80 4.40 15.83 -5.95
N GLU A 81 4.63 17.07 -5.55
CA GLU A 81 5.14 18.10 -6.46
C GLU A 81 6.67 18.10 -6.54
N HIS A 82 7.35 17.97 -5.41
CA HIS A 82 8.80 18.25 -5.30
C HIS A 82 9.65 16.99 -5.11
N SER A 83 9.08 15.88 -4.69
CA SER A 83 9.79 14.60 -4.52
C SER A 83 9.46 13.63 -5.65
N HIS A 84 10.17 12.52 -5.70
CA HIS A 84 9.84 11.34 -6.50
C HIS A 84 9.60 10.12 -5.60
N TYR A 85 9.02 9.08 -6.15
CA TYR A 85 8.52 7.94 -5.37
C TYR A 85 9.56 7.27 -4.48
N LEU A 86 10.80 7.06 -4.96
CA LEU A 86 11.84 6.41 -4.15
C LEU A 86 12.31 7.28 -2.99
N GLU A 87 12.31 8.61 -3.14
CA GLU A 87 12.57 9.54 -2.05
C GLU A 87 11.49 9.44 -0.96
N VAL A 88 10.22 9.28 -1.38
CA VAL A 88 9.09 9.04 -0.44
C VAL A 88 9.18 7.66 0.19
N CYS A 89 9.60 6.63 -0.54
CA CYS A 89 9.89 5.31 0.05
C CYS A 89 10.95 5.40 1.15
N PHE A 90 12.03 6.14 0.90
CA PHE A 90 13.06 6.38 1.90
C PHE A 90 12.49 7.10 3.13
N LEU A 91 11.75 8.18 2.92
CA LEU A 91 11.08 8.93 3.99
C LEU A 91 10.22 8.01 4.87
N LEU A 92 9.38 7.19 4.28
CA LEU A 92 8.48 6.30 5.01
C LEU A 92 9.25 5.23 5.80
N LEU A 93 10.33 4.67 5.25
CA LEU A 93 11.13 3.64 5.88
C LEU A 93 12.01 4.21 7.02
N TYR A 94 12.71 5.31 6.77
CA TYR A 94 13.75 5.81 7.67
C TYR A 94 13.33 7.03 8.50
N GLY A 95 12.24 7.69 8.15
CA GLY A 95 11.61 8.74 8.98
C GLY A 95 11.93 10.18 8.61
N ASN A 96 12.92 10.43 7.75
CA ASN A 96 13.29 11.74 7.25
C ASN A 96 13.54 11.69 5.74
N LEU A 97 13.44 12.82 5.06
CA LEU A 97 13.90 12.92 3.67
C LEU A 97 15.41 12.64 3.59
N PRO A 98 15.85 11.93 2.54
CA PRO A 98 17.25 11.57 2.39
C PRO A 98 18.13 12.79 2.07
N THR A 99 19.36 12.77 2.52
CA THR A 99 20.42 13.57 1.91
C THR A 99 20.70 13.08 0.48
N PRO A 100 21.36 13.87 -0.39
CA PRO A 100 21.69 13.42 -1.75
C PRO A 100 22.48 12.11 -1.79
N ALA A 101 23.40 11.89 -0.86
CA ALA A 101 24.20 10.67 -0.80
C ALA A 101 23.37 9.44 -0.34
N GLU A 102 22.47 9.62 0.62
CA GLU A 102 21.54 8.56 1.06
C GLU A 102 20.55 8.19 -0.03
N LEU A 103 20.07 9.20 -0.80
CA LEU A 103 19.18 8.94 -1.92
C LEU A 103 19.88 8.14 -3.01
N GLU A 104 21.08 8.54 -3.40
CA GLU A 104 21.89 7.83 -4.38
C GLU A 104 22.15 6.37 -3.98
N ASP A 105 22.52 6.12 -2.72
CA ASP A 105 22.69 4.75 -2.22
C ASP A 105 21.39 3.94 -2.28
N PHE A 106 20.29 4.54 -1.81
CA PHE A 106 18.97 3.88 -1.82
C PHE A 106 18.50 3.56 -3.22
N GLU A 107 18.60 4.50 -4.16
CA GLU A 107 18.26 4.30 -5.57
C GLU A 107 19.13 3.21 -6.21
N ASN A 108 20.43 3.21 -5.96
CA ASN A 108 21.35 2.18 -6.44
C ASN A 108 20.97 0.79 -5.90
N ARG A 109 20.62 0.70 -4.62
CA ARG A 109 20.16 -0.56 -4.00
C ARG A 109 18.85 -1.04 -4.62
N VAL A 110 17.86 -0.18 -4.83
CA VAL A 110 16.60 -0.53 -5.47
C VAL A 110 16.83 -0.96 -6.92
N THR A 111 17.57 -0.17 -7.70
CA THR A 111 17.86 -0.43 -9.11
C THR A 111 18.54 -1.77 -9.33
N ASN A 112 19.49 -2.14 -8.45
CA ASN A 112 20.21 -3.42 -8.56
C ASN A 112 19.41 -4.62 -8.02
N HIS A 113 18.20 -4.43 -7.52
CA HIS A 113 17.31 -5.49 -7.04
C HIS A 113 16.03 -5.69 -7.88
N THR A 114 15.88 -4.99 -9.00
CA THR A 114 14.65 -5.01 -9.84
C THR A 114 14.36 -6.35 -10.51
N MET A 115 15.41 -7.13 -10.85
CA MET A 115 15.25 -8.45 -11.45
C MET A 115 14.67 -9.46 -10.47
N ILE A 116 13.69 -10.25 -10.91
CA ILE A 116 13.24 -11.44 -10.16
C ILE A 116 14.09 -12.65 -10.55
N HIS A 117 14.08 -13.69 -9.70
CA HIS A 117 14.74 -14.95 -10.02
C HIS A 117 14.12 -15.55 -11.30
N GLU A 118 14.95 -15.98 -12.25
CA GLU A 118 14.47 -16.41 -13.58
C GLU A 118 13.47 -17.57 -13.51
N GLN A 119 13.64 -18.49 -12.56
CA GLN A 119 12.70 -19.58 -12.36
C GLN A 119 11.29 -19.12 -11.94
N MET A 120 11.14 -17.93 -11.36
CA MET A 120 9.82 -17.37 -11.05
C MET A 120 8.98 -17.13 -12.32
N GLY A 121 9.64 -16.96 -13.48
CA GLY A 121 8.96 -16.89 -14.77
C GLY A 121 8.07 -18.11 -15.08
N TYR A 122 8.43 -19.28 -14.55
CA TYR A 122 7.59 -20.49 -14.70
C TYR A 122 6.31 -20.43 -13.88
N LEU A 123 6.29 -19.73 -12.74
CA LEU A 123 5.08 -19.56 -11.93
C LEU A 123 3.99 -18.83 -12.72
N PHE A 124 4.34 -17.80 -13.47
CA PHE A 124 3.37 -17.09 -14.31
C PHE A 124 2.72 -18.03 -15.33
N ARG A 125 3.48 -18.96 -15.89
CA ARG A 125 2.97 -19.96 -16.87
C ARG A 125 2.05 -21.00 -16.26
N GLY A 126 2.05 -21.15 -14.94
CA GLY A 126 1.15 -22.02 -14.19
C GLY A 126 -0.25 -21.43 -13.99
N PHE A 127 -0.42 -20.13 -14.14
CA PHE A 127 -1.73 -19.47 -14.06
C PHE A 127 -2.49 -19.60 -15.38
N ARG A 128 -3.82 -19.50 -15.31
CA ARG A 128 -4.63 -19.35 -16.51
C ARG A 128 -4.38 -17.97 -17.15
N ARG A 129 -4.50 -17.87 -18.47
CA ARG A 129 -4.32 -16.61 -19.20
C ARG A 129 -5.33 -15.54 -18.83
N ASP A 130 -6.52 -15.93 -18.44
CA ASP A 130 -7.61 -15.07 -17.98
C ASP A 130 -7.59 -14.85 -16.45
N ALA A 131 -6.51 -15.24 -15.77
CA ALA A 131 -6.36 -15.00 -14.34
C ALA A 131 -6.27 -13.49 -14.05
N HIS A 132 -6.94 -13.06 -13.00
CA HIS A 132 -6.87 -11.67 -12.56
C HIS A 132 -5.44 -11.30 -12.15
N PRO A 133 -4.85 -10.16 -12.58
CA PRO A 133 -3.47 -9.80 -12.25
C PRO A 133 -3.17 -9.80 -10.75
N MET A 134 -4.13 -9.40 -9.92
CA MET A 134 -3.96 -9.41 -8.46
C MET A 134 -3.82 -10.84 -7.89
N ALA A 135 -4.50 -11.83 -8.47
CA ALA A 135 -4.32 -13.23 -8.10
C ALA A 135 -2.90 -13.72 -8.43
N ILE A 136 -2.40 -13.36 -9.61
CA ILE A 136 -1.03 -13.65 -10.02
C ILE A 136 -0.04 -13.00 -9.06
N MET A 137 -0.19 -11.71 -8.78
CA MET A 137 0.68 -10.97 -7.87
C MET A 137 0.70 -11.58 -6.46
N THR A 138 -0.47 -11.93 -5.91
CA THR A 138 -0.57 -12.59 -4.60
C THR A 138 0.25 -13.88 -4.56
N GLY A 139 0.10 -14.73 -5.57
CA GLY A 139 0.83 -16.01 -5.67
C GLY A 139 2.34 -15.81 -5.85
N VAL A 140 2.74 -14.92 -6.75
CA VAL A 140 4.16 -14.69 -7.08
C VAL A 140 4.90 -14.03 -5.92
N VAL A 141 4.30 -13.02 -5.26
CA VAL A 141 4.92 -12.36 -4.10
C VAL A 141 5.05 -13.32 -2.93
N GLY A 142 4.03 -14.14 -2.65
CA GLY A 142 4.12 -15.19 -1.62
C GLY A 142 5.24 -16.21 -1.92
N ALA A 143 5.41 -16.58 -3.18
CA ALA A 143 6.46 -17.50 -3.62
C ALA A 143 7.88 -16.93 -3.48
N MET A 144 8.06 -15.60 -3.39
CA MET A 144 9.39 -15.00 -3.16
C MET A 144 10.09 -15.56 -1.93
N SER A 145 9.33 -15.98 -0.92
CA SER A 145 9.88 -16.61 0.28
C SER A 145 10.66 -17.90 0.00
N ALA A 146 10.38 -18.58 -1.11
CA ALA A 146 11.08 -19.79 -1.56
C ALA A 146 12.32 -19.49 -2.41
N PHE A 147 12.57 -18.23 -2.78
CA PHE A 147 13.70 -17.81 -3.62
C PHE A 147 14.70 -16.91 -2.89
N TYR A 148 14.27 -16.19 -1.85
CA TYR A 148 15.06 -15.17 -1.15
C TYR A 148 15.18 -15.49 0.35
N HIS A 149 15.83 -16.64 0.66
CA HIS A 149 15.92 -17.18 2.02
C HIS A 149 16.73 -16.31 2.99
N ASP A 150 17.62 -15.46 2.46
CA ASP A 150 18.45 -14.51 3.19
C ASP A 150 17.72 -13.23 3.63
N SER A 151 16.42 -13.17 3.46
CA SER A 151 15.59 -12.02 3.84
C SER A 151 14.19 -12.44 4.33
N THR A 152 14.12 -13.55 5.07
CA THR A 152 12.88 -14.10 5.62
C THR A 152 12.75 -13.97 7.13
N ASP A 153 13.84 -13.70 7.84
CA ASP A 153 13.83 -13.52 9.31
C ASP A 153 13.48 -12.07 9.65
N ILE A 154 12.27 -11.89 10.21
CA ILE A 154 11.79 -10.56 10.65
C ILE A 154 12.44 -10.06 11.94
N THR A 155 13.13 -10.93 12.68
CA THR A 155 13.83 -10.55 13.93
C THR A 155 15.19 -9.92 13.63
N ASP A 156 15.79 -10.24 12.49
CA ASP A 156 17.04 -9.65 12.00
C ASP A 156 16.77 -8.30 11.29
N PRO A 157 17.28 -7.17 11.80
CA PRO A 157 17.08 -5.86 11.20
C PRO A 157 17.61 -5.76 9.75
N TRP A 158 18.73 -6.42 9.47
CA TRP A 158 19.34 -6.43 8.14
C TRP A 158 18.45 -7.18 7.13
N GLN A 159 17.94 -8.35 7.51
CA GLN A 159 17.03 -9.11 6.65
C GLN A 159 15.71 -8.38 6.39
N ARG A 160 15.16 -7.68 7.41
CA ARG A 160 13.98 -6.82 7.21
C ARG A 160 14.24 -5.71 6.19
N GLU A 161 15.38 -5.06 6.28
CA GLU A 161 15.75 -4.00 5.34
C GLU A 161 15.92 -4.55 3.92
N VAL A 162 16.67 -5.64 3.77
CA VAL A 162 16.85 -6.30 2.46
C VAL A 162 15.50 -6.76 1.88
N ALA A 163 14.60 -7.32 2.69
CA ALA A 163 13.26 -7.70 2.24
C ALA A 163 12.47 -6.48 1.74
N SER A 164 12.54 -5.35 2.46
CA SER A 164 11.86 -4.11 2.08
C SER A 164 12.38 -3.58 0.74
N ILE A 165 13.69 -3.49 0.57
CA ILE A 165 14.33 -3.09 -0.69
C ILE A 165 13.91 -4.03 -1.84
N ARG A 166 13.96 -5.34 -1.62
CA ARG A 166 13.57 -6.33 -2.64
C ARG A 166 12.09 -6.20 -3.04
N MET A 167 11.20 -5.98 -2.09
CA MET A 167 9.78 -5.81 -2.40
C MET A 167 9.52 -4.52 -3.18
N ILE A 168 10.09 -3.39 -2.76
CA ILE A 168 9.99 -2.13 -3.51
C ILE A 168 10.53 -2.32 -4.92
N ALA A 169 11.73 -2.88 -5.05
CA ALA A 169 12.41 -3.02 -6.35
C ALA A 169 11.70 -3.97 -7.31
N LYS A 170 11.18 -5.11 -6.81
CA LYS A 170 10.64 -6.18 -7.66
C LYS A 170 9.15 -6.04 -7.97
N MET A 171 8.43 -5.24 -7.19
CA MET A 171 6.97 -5.10 -7.37
C MET A 171 6.59 -4.60 -8.77
N PRO A 172 7.24 -3.56 -9.35
CA PRO A 172 6.96 -3.15 -10.72
C PRO A 172 7.22 -4.25 -11.75
N THR A 173 8.30 -5.02 -11.57
CA THR A 173 8.65 -6.13 -12.46
C THR A 173 7.58 -7.23 -12.41
N ILE A 174 7.15 -7.61 -11.21
CA ILE A 174 6.11 -8.63 -11.01
C ILE A 174 4.77 -8.15 -11.60
N ALA A 175 4.39 -6.90 -11.36
CA ALA A 175 3.15 -6.32 -11.87
C ALA A 175 3.15 -6.24 -13.42
N ALA A 176 4.25 -5.78 -14.01
CA ALA A 176 4.41 -5.71 -15.45
C ALA A 176 4.39 -7.11 -16.09
N MET A 177 5.05 -8.10 -15.47
CA MET A 177 5.02 -9.49 -15.95
C MET A 177 3.61 -10.09 -15.84
N ALA A 178 2.87 -9.81 -14.75
CA ALA A 178 1.48 -10.25 -14.64
C ALA A 178 0.63 -9.66 -15.77
N TYR A 179 0.76 -8.37 -16.04
CA TYR A 179 0.06 -7.71 -17.14
C TYR A 179 0.45 -8.30 -18.51
N LYS A 180 1.74 -8.42 -18.81
CA LYS A 180 2.24 -9.01 -20.06
C LYS A 180 1.74 -10.43 -20.26
N TYR A 181 1.70 -11.21 -19.19
CA TYR A 181 1.19 -12.57 -19.22
C TYR A 181 -0.29 -12.62 -19.64
N THR A 182 -1.14 -11.78 -19.03
CA THR A 182 -2.59 -11.79 -19.31
C THR A 182 -2.93 -11.37 -20.75
N ILE A 183 -2.15 -10.43 -21.33
CA ILE A 183 -2.34 -9.99 -22.72
C ILE A 183 -1.58 -10.85 -23.74
N GLY A 184 -0.84 -11.87 -23.29
CA GLY A 184 -0.13 -12.81 -24.17
C GLY A 184 1.11 -12.26 -24.84
N GLN A 185 1.73 -11.22 -24.26
CA GLN A 185 2.98 -10.66 -24.76
C GLN A 185 4.19 -11.20 -24.00
N PRO A 186 5.40 -11.15 -24.60
CA PRO A 186 6.63 -11.55 -23.92
C PRO A 186 6.95 -10.63 -22.76
N PHE A 187 7.63 -11.19 -21.74
CA PHE A 187 8.13 -10.39 -20.62
C PHE A 187 9.21 -9.41 -21.09
N VAL A 188 9.17 -8.22 -20.52
CA VAL A 188 10.18 -7.18 -20.71
C VAL A 188 10.92 -7.01 -19.39
N TYR A 189 12.26 -7.18 -19.42
CA TYR A 189 13.07 -7.07 -18.24
C TYR A 189 13.39 -5.60 -17.88
N PRO A 190 13.61 -5.28 -16.60
CA PRO A 190 13.99 -3.94 -16.17
C PRO A 190 15.34 -3.49 -16.76
N ARG A 191 15.54 -2.18 -16.79
CA ARG A 191 16.79 -1.52 -17.19
C ARG A 191 17.29 -0.64 -16.06
N ASN A 192 18.61 -0.64 -15.83
CA ASN A 192 19.22 0.13 -14.75
C ASN A 192 19.44 1.62 -15.09
N ASP A 193 19.29 2.00 -16.35
CA ASP A 193 19.43 3.37 -16.84
C ASP A 193 18.12 4.17 -16.84
N LEU A 194 17.03 3.57 -16.38
CA LEU A 194 15.73 4.22 -16.25
C LEU A 194 15.34 4.41 -14.79
N ASP A 195 14.66 5.53 -14.50
CA ASP A 195 14.01 5.73 -13.21
C ASP A 195 12.90 4.70 -12.94
N TYR A 196 12.41 4.66 -11.71
CA TYR A 196 11.45 3.67 -11.24
C TYR A 196 10.15 3.66 -12.06
N ALA A 197 9.56 4.83 -12.31
CA ALA A 197 8.30 4.96 -13.04
C ALA A 197 8.47 4.69 -14.53
N SER A 198 9.55 5.21 -15.14
CA SER A 198 9.92 4.96 -16.53
C SER A 198 10.15 3.48 -16.79
N ASN A 199 10.83 2.80 -15.87
CA ASN A 199 11.10 1.38 -15.97
C ASN A 199 9.81 0.55 -15.92
N PHE A 200 8.89 0.89 -15.02
CA PHE A 200 7.56 0.26 -14.95
C PHE A 200 6.78 0.43 -16.25
N LEU A 201 6.69 1.64 -16.79
CA LEU A 201 5.99 1.91 -18.06
C LEU A 201 6.61 1.13 -19.21
N ARG A 202 7.96 1.11 -19.31
CA ARG A 202 8.64 0.34 -20.31
C ARG A 202 8.35 -1.16 -20.20
N MET A 203 8.43 -1.72 -19.01
CA MET A 203 8.14 -3.14 -18.80
C MET A 203 6.69 -3.51 -19.16
N CYS A 204 5.74 -2.59 -18.94
CA CYS A 204 4.33 -2.81 -19.29
C CYS A 204 4.08 -2.71 -20.80
N PHE A 205 4.69 -1.76 -21.50
CA PHE A 205 4.26 -1.36 -22.84
C PHE A 205 5.26 -1.63 -23.96
N ALA A 206 6.55 -1.79 -23.67
CA ALA A 206 7.52 -2.15 -24.70
C ALA A 206 7.24 -3.55 -25.28
N VAL A 207 7.56 -3.71 -26.56
CA VAL A 207 7.51 -4.99 -27.29
C VAL A 207 8.87 -5.23 -27.97
N PRO A 208 9.30 -6.48 -28.19
CA PRO A 208 10.59 -6.75 -28.80
C PRO A 208 10.73 -6.32 -30.27
N ALA A 209 9.60 -6.01 -30.91
CA ALA A 209 9.56 -5.72 -32.34
C ALA A 209 9.94 -4.26 -32.70
N GLU A 210 9.93 -3.36 -31.69
CA GLU A 210 10.19 -1.93 -31.90
C GLU A 210 10.84 -1.31 -30.65
N ASP A 211 11.51 -0.18 -30.84
CA ASP A 211 12.04 0.60 -29.73
C ASP A 211 10.89 1.30 -28.99
N TYR A 212 11.02 1.33 -27.66
CA TYR A 212 10.07 2.01 -26.79
C TYR A 212 10.72 3.24 -26.16
N GLU A 213 10.22 4.40 -26.51
CA GLU A 213 10.62 5.67 -25.89
C GLU A 213 9.64 6.01 -24.75
N VAL A 214 10.17 6.21 -23.55
CA VAL A 214 9.35 6.60 -22.40
C VAL A 214 8.89 8.04 -22.56
N ASN A 215 7.59 8.26 -22.54
CA ASN A 215 7.03 9.59 -22.50
C ASN A 215 7.26 10.22 -21.10
N PRO A 216 8.00 11.34 -20.99
CA PRO A 216 8.35 11.94 -19.71
C PRO A 216 7.14 12.46 -18.93
N ILE A 217 6.06 12.85 -19.61
CA ILE A 217 4.81 13.29 -18.96
C ILE A 217 4.14 12.09 -18.30
N LEU A 218 4.09 10.95 -18.99
CA LEU A 218 3.50 9.73 -18.43
C LEU A 218 4.37 9.18 -17.29
N SER A 219 5.69 9.22 -17.41
CA SER A 219 6.60 8.83 -16.34
C SER A 219 6.38 9.68 -15.08
N ARG A 220 6.35 11.00 -15.21
CA ARG A 220 6.10 11.88 -14.08
C ARG A 220 4.70 11.69 -13.49
N ALA A 221 3.69 11.45 -14.31
CA ALA A 221 2.33 11.15 -13.83
C ALA A 221 2.29 9.84 -13.03
N MET A 222 2.97 8.79 -13.52
CA MET A 222 3.05 7.50 -12.83
C MET A 222 3.80 7.61 -11.50
N ASP A 223 4.90 8.34 -11.47
CA ASP A 223 5.68 8.60 -10.25
C ASP A 223 4.84 9.30 -9.17
N ARG A 224 4.04 10.31 -9.56
CA ARG A 224 3.08 10.98 -8.68
C ARG A 224 1.98 10.03 -8.19
N ILE A 225 1.47 9.16 -9.05
CA ILE A 225 0.48 8.14 -8.68
C ILE A 225 1.08 7.20 -7.62
N PHE A 226 2.30 6.73 -7.80
CA PHE A 226 2.99 5.91 -6.80
C PHE A 226 3.17 6.66 -5.48
N THR A 227 3.58 7.92 -5.52
CA THR A 227 3.74 8.77 -4.34
C THR A 227 2.41 8.93 -3.58
N LEU A 228 1.32 9.23 -4.30
CA LEU A 228 -0.01 9.42 -3.72
C LEU A 228 -0.60 8.12 -3.14
N HIS A 229 -0.11 6.95 -3.57
CA HIS A 229 -0.55 5.64 -3.07
C HIS A 229 0.46 4.97 -2.13
N ALA A 230 1.52 5.67 -1.74
CA ALA A 230 2.62 5.07 -0.96
C ALA A 230 2.18 4.56 0.41
N ASP A 231 1.32 5.30 1.11
CA ASP A 231 0.74 4.88 2.40
C ASP A 231 -0.59 5.61 2.69
N HIS A 232 -1.53 4.90 3.28
CA HIS A 232 -2.85 5.39 3.71
C HIS A 232 -3.18 4.95 5.14
N GLU A 233 -2.24 5.09 6.07
CA GLU A 233 -2.38 4.70 7.49
C GLU A 233 -2.78 3.23 7.68
N GLN A 234 -3.74 2.98 8.59
CA GLN A 234 -4.28 1.67 8.92
C GLN A 234 -5.42 1.26 7.97
N ASN A 235 -5.19 1.36 6.66
CA ASN A 235 -6.08 0.75 5.69
C ASN A 235 -6.14 -0.78 5.86
N ALA A 236 -7.08 -1.44 5.18
CA ALA A 236 -7.31 -2.87 5.31
C ALA A 236 -6.05 -3.71 4.99
N SER A 237 -5.25 -3.32 3.99
CA SER A 237 -4.01 -4.03 3.64
C SER A 237 -2.96 -3.89 4.74
N THR A 238 -2.72 -2.68 5.24
CA THR A 238 -1.76 -2.42 6.34
C THR A 238 -2.15 -3.21 7.58
N SER A 239 -3.42 -3.20 7.97
CA SER A 239 -3.93 -3.96 9.11
C SER A 239 -3.77 -5.47 8.92
N THR A 240 -4.00 -5.97 7.70
CA THR A 240 -3.80 -7.38 7.33
C THR A 240 -2.33 -7.78 7.42
N VAL A 241 -1.42 -6.97 6.87
CA VAL A 241 0.04 -7.21 6.95
C VAL A 241 0.50 -7.23 8.40
N ARG A 242 0.05 -6.29 9.24
CA ARG A 242 0.38 -6.24 10.67
C ARG A 242 -0.13 -7.47 11.41
N LEU A 243 -1.38 -7.90 11.14
CA LEU A 243 -1.94 -9.10 11.75
C LEU A 243 -1.14 -10.34 11.33
N ALA A 244 -0.84 -10.50 10.04
CA ALA A 244 -0.03 -11.62 9.55
C ALA A 244 1.37 -11.62 10.17
N SER A 245 2.03 -10.46 10.25
CA SER A 245 3.37 -10.34 10.80
C SER A 245 3.44 -10.59 12.30
N SER A 246 2.32 -10.42 13.03
CA SER A 246 2.25 -10.69 14.48
C SER A 246 2.51 -12.16 14.83
N SER A 247 2.33 -13.06 13.87
CA SER A 247 2.66 -14.49 14.01
C SER A 247 4.14 -14.81 13.79
N GLY A 248 4.97 -13.84 13.41
CA GLY A 248 6.36 -14.08 13.00
C GLY A 248 6.51 -14.57 11.56
N ALA A 249 5.45 -14.49 10.74
CA ALA A 249 5.51 -14.87 9.34
C ALA A 249 6.51 -14.00 8.55
N ASN A 250 7.16 -14.59 7.54
CA ASN A 250 8.15 -13.87 6.72
C ASN A 250 7.53 -12.69 5.96
N PRO A 251 8.33 -11.65 5.61
CA PRO A 251 7.82 -10.43 5.00
C PRO A 251 7.07 -10.64 3.69
N PHE A 252 7.51 -11.57 2.85
CA PHE A 252 6.87 -11.85 1.55
C PHE A 252 5.48 -12.45 1.72
N ALA A 253 5.31 -13.37 2.66
CA ALA A 253 4.00 -13.94 2.99
C ALA A 253 3.05 -12.87 3.57
N CYS A 254 3.55 -11.99 4.43
CA CYS A 254 2.77 -10.88 5.01
C CYS A 254 2.30 -9.91 3.92
N ILE A 255 3.16 -9.53 2.99
CA ILE A 255 2.81 -8.63 1.88
C ILE A 255 1.85 -9.33 0.90
N ALA A 256 2.02 -10.63 0.63
CA ALA A 256 1.07 -11.38 -0.18
C ALA A 256 -0.35 -11.37 0.43
N ALA A 257 -0.46 -11.47 1.76
CA ALA A 257 -1.74 -11.31 2.46
C ALA A 257 -2.33 -9.89 2.29
N GLY A 258 -1.48 -8.85 2.36
CA GLY A 258 -1.88 -7.48 2.06
C GLY A 258 -2.36 -7.28 0.63
N ILE A 259 -1.69 -7.89 -0.36
CA ILE A 259 -2.11 -7.87 -1.77
C ILE A 259 -3.46 -8.58 -1.96
N ALA A 260 -3.66 -9.71 -1.30
CA ALA A 260 -4.93 -10.42 -1.32
C ALA A 260 -6.07 -9.55 -0.75
N CYS A 261 -5.81 -8.83 0.35
CA CYS A 261 -6.74 -7.86 0.92
C CYS A 261 -7.01 -6.68 -0.03
N LEU A 262 -5.96 -6.15 -0.67
CA LEU A 262 -6.06 -5.05 -1.62
C LEU A 262 -6.96 -5.39 -2.81
N TRP A 263 -7.02 -6.63 -3.22
CA TRP A 263 -7.87 -7.08 -4.32
C TRP A 263 -9.38 -7.00 -4.01
N GLY A 264 -9.77 -6.88 -2.75
CA GLY A 264 -11.18 -6.79 -2.35
C GLY A 264 -11.90 -5.59 -2.99
N PRO A 265 -13.20 -5.74 -3.38
CA PRO A 265 -13.97 -4.69 -4.05
C PRO A 265 -14.20 -3.44 -3.18
N ALA A 266 -14.14 -3.59 -1.87
CA ALA A 266 -14.26 -2.47 -0.92
C ALA A 266 -12.91 -1.82 -0.57
N HIS A 267 -11.83 -2.15 -1.30
CA HIS A 267 -10.49 -1.61 -1.11
C HIS A 267 -9.89 -1.26 -2.48
N GLY A 268 -8.75 -1.82 -2.89
CA GLY A 268 -8.13 -1.52 -4.19
C GLY A 268 -8.99 -1.92 -5.41
N GLY A 269 -9.91 -2.86 -5.26
CA GLY A 269 -10.91 -3.19 -6.28
C GLY A 269 -11.85 -2.05 -6.63
N ALA A 270 -11.94 -0.99 -5.79
CA ALA A 270 -12.69 0.22 -6.11
C ALA A 270 -12.11 0.96 -7.34
N ASN A 271 -10.80 0.93 -7.55
CA ASN A 271 -10.17 1.49 -8.75
C ASN A 271 -10.63 0.78 -10.03
N GLN A 272 -10.76 -0.54 -10.00
CA GLN A 272 -11.31 -1.31 -11.10
C GLN A 272 -12.77 -0.92 -11.35
N ALA A 273 -13.60 -0.85 -10.31
CA ALA A 273 -14.99 -0.43 -10.40
C ALA A 273 -15.13 0.99 -10.96
N CYS A 274 -14.22 1.90 -10.59
CA CYS A 274 -14.17 3.25 -11.15
C CYS A 274 -13.93 3.23 -12.67
N LEU A 275 -12.96 2.44 -13.14
CA LEU A 275 -12.67 2.29 -14.57
C LEU A 275 -13.86 1.67 -15.33
N GLU A 276 -14.52 0.68 -14.75
CA GLU A 276 -15.73 0.05 -15.33
C GLU A 276 -16.87 1.05 -15.42
N MET A 277 -17.11 1.83 -14.37
CA MET A 277 -18.07 2.94 -14.35
C MET A 277 -17.77 3.97 -15.46
N LEU A 278 -16.52 4.40 -15.59
CA LEU A 278 -16.14 5.35 -16.66
C LEU A 278 -16.35 4.78 -18.06
N ARG A 279 -16.11 3.48 -18.26
CA ARG A 279 -16.41 2.78 -19.51
C ARG A 279 -17.91 2.69 -19.78
N GLU A 280 -18.73 2.46 -18.75
CA GLU A 280 -20.19 2.45 -18.85
C GLU A 280 -20.73 3.83 -19.24
N ILE A 281 -20.22 4.90 -18.61
CA ILE A 281 -20.56 6.29 -18.99
C ILE A 281 -20.17 6.56 -20.43
N GLY A 282 -18.97 6.19 -20.82
CA GLY A 282 -18.41 6.21 -22.18
C GLY A 282 -18.05 7.61 -22.68
N THR A 283 -19.00 8.55 -22.70
CA THR A 283 -18.80 9.90 -23.26
C THR A 283 -19.28 10.99 -22.32
N THR A 284 -18.68 12.18 -22.40
CA THR A 284 -18.94 13.30 -21.47
C THR A 284 -20.37 13.84 -21.56
N ASP A 285 -21.05 13.71 -22.69
CA ASP A 285 -22.44 14.12 -22.87
C ASP A 285 -23.41 13.31 -22.01
N LYS A 286 -23.05 12.08 -21.61
CA LYS A 286 -23.86 11.22 -20.73
C LYS A 286 -23.69 11.52 -19.24
N ILE A 287 -22.67 12.29 -18.85
CA ILE A 287 -22.40 12.59 -17.43
C ILE A 287 -23.64 13.11 -16.69
N PRO A 288 -24.44 14.07 -17.22
CA PRO A 288 -25.63 14.57 -16.52
C PRO A 288 -26.65 13.48 -16.20
N GLU A 289 -26.83 12.51 -17.11
CA GLU A 289 -27.72 11.36 -16.88
C GLU A 289 -27.22 10.50 -15.72
N TYR A 290 -25.93 10.12 -15.73
CA TYR A 290 -25.35 9.29 -14.68
C TYR A 290 -25.28 9.98 -13.32
N ILE A 291 -25.08 11.30 -13.28
CA ILE A 291 -25.19 12.08 -12.04
C ILE A 291 -26.64 12.05 -11.49
N LYS A 292 -27.64 12.10 -12.37
CA LYS A 292 -29.06 11.96 -11.95
C LYS A 292 -29.32 10.57 -11.39
N ARG A 293 -28.85 9.52 -12.05
CA ARG A 293 -28.95 8.13 -11.57
C ARG A 293 -28.27 7.96 -10.21
N ALA A 294 -27.05 8.46 -10.03
CA ALA A 294 -26.31 8.37 -8.76
C ALA A 294 -27.02 9.06 -7.58
N LYS A 295 -27.82 10.12 -7.86
CA LYS A 295 -28.62 10.82 -6.85
C LYS A 295 -29.95 10.14 -6.56
N ASP A 296 -30.43 9.25 -7.41
CA ASP A 296 -31.64 8.46 -7.18
C ASP A 296 -31.31 7.28 -6.25
N LYS A 297 -31.93 7.26 -5.07
CA LYS A 297 -31.76 6.18 -4.09
C LYS A 297 -32.25 4.81 -4.58
N ASN A 298 -33.16 4.80 -5.54
CA ASN A 298 -33.74 3.58 -6.11
C ASN A 298 -32.94 3.05 -7.32
N ASP A 299 -32.08 3.86 -7.95
CA ASP A 299 -31.19 3.41 -9.01
C ASP A 299 -30.02 2.64 -8.37
N PRO A 300 -29.63 1.45 -8.91
CA PRO A 300 -28.48 0.69 -8.41
C PRO A 300 -27.13 1.36 -8.72
N PHE A 301 -27.08 2.32 -9.66
CA PHE A 301 -25.84 2.99 -10.03
C PHE A 301 -25.27 3.81 -8.86
N ARG A 302 -23.97 3.67 -8.64
CA ARG A 302 -23.20 4.45 -7.65
C ARG A 302 -21.94 5.00 -8.29
N LEU A 303 -21.56 6.21 -7.89
CA LEU A 303 -20.25 6.74 -8.25
C LEU A 303 -19.17 5.97 -7.48
N MET A 304 -18.15 5.57 -8.21
CA MET A 304 -17.00 4.85 -7.70
C MET A 304 -15.75 5.73 -7.84
N GLY A 305 -14.87 5.69 -6.82
CA GLY A 305 -13.64 6.47 -6.80
C GLY A 305 -12.76 6.12 -5.63
#